data_896ff8fe172eb8192c93b558b8a32db1
#
_entry.id   896ff8fe172eb8192c93b558b8a32db1
#
_cell.length_a   1.000
_cell.length_b   1.000
_cell.length_c   1.000
_cell.angle_alpha   90.00
_cell.angle_beta   90.00
_cell.angle_gamma   90.00
#
_symmetry.space_group_name_H-M   'P 1'
#
loop_
_entity.id
_entity.type
_entity.pdbx_description
1 polymer ?
#
loop_
_entity_poly.entity_id
_entity_poly.type
_entity_poly.pdbx_seq_one_letter_code
_entity_poly.pdbx_strand_id
1 'polypeptide(L)'
;EMNYAQIKQAVDQGRFVIVYYDTLEGIGNHSLVYSIDDEEICFFDSFEPMSKDVFIQQRQQEGICQQVIVIDDRNFVMRYS
;
A
#
# COMPACT_ATOMS: atom_id res chain seq x y z
N GLU A 1 -9.41 -3.64 -7.98
CA GLU A 1 -8.21 -3.93 -7.19
C GLU A 1 -6.98 -3.33 -7.84
N MET A 2 -6.16 -2.63 -7.05
CA MET A 2 -4.94 -2.01 -7.56
C MET A 2 -3.75 -2.93 -7.32
N ASN A 3 -2.90 -3.07 -8.33
CA ASN A 3 -1.64 -3.79 -8.18
C ASN A 3 -0.52 -2.84 -7.74
N TYR A 4 0.67 -3.42 -7.52
CA TYR A 4 1.83 -2.67 -7.04
C TYR A 4 2.19 -1.50 -7.97
N ALA A 5 2.18 -1.74 -9.28
CA ALA A 5 2.52 -0.70 -10.25
C ALA A 5 1.52 0.45 -10.23
N GLN A 6 0.23 0.15 -10.04
CA GLN A 6 -0.80 1.18 -9.94
C GLN A 6 -0.68 1.98 -8.66
N ILE A 7 -0.34 1.32 -7.55
CA ILE A 7 -0.07 2.01 -6.28
C ILE A 7 1.12 2.95 -6.44
N LYS A 8 2.20 2.45 -7.04
CA LYS A 8 3.39 3.26 -7.30
C LYS A 8 3.06 4.48 -8.16
N GLN A 9 2.28 4.30 -9.21
CA GLN A 9 1.88 5.40 -10.09
C GLN A 9 1.09 6.46 -9.32
N ALA A 10 0.17 6.06 -8.45
CA ALA A 10 -0.61 7.00 -7.66
C ALA A 10 0.28 7.81 -6.71
N VAL A 11 1.24 7.16 -6.05
CA VAL A 11 2.19 7.85 -5.17
C VAL A 11 3.08 8.80 -5.97
N ASP A 12 3.56 8.36 -7.14
CA ASP A 12 4.41 9.19 -8.01
C ASP A 12 3.67 10.43 -8.53
N GLN A 13 2.34 10.35 -8.62
CA GLN A 13 1.49 11.47 -9.02
C GLN A 13 1.18 12.42 -7.87
N GLY A 14 1.74 12.18 -6.70
CA GLY A 14 1.56 13.05 -5.53
C GLY A 14 0.29 12.77 -4.73
N ARG A 15 -0.34 11.63 -4.95
CA ARG A 15 -1.55 11.23 -4.20
C ARG A 15 -1.15 10.50 -2.94
N PHE A 16 -2.01 10.60 -1.93
CA PHE A 16 -1.86 9.82 -0.70
C PHE A 16 -2.55 8.47 -0.88
N VAL A 17 -1.84 7.40 -0.57
CA VAL A 17 -2.35 6.04 -0.76
C VAL A 17 -2.27 5.30 0.57
N ILE A 18 -3.40 4.74 0.99
CA ILE A 18 -3.49 3.94 2.21
C ILE A 18 -3.76 2.50 1.80
N VAL A 19 -2.94 1.58 2.28
CA VAL A 19 -3.09 0.15 2.01
C VAL A 19 -3.06 -0.64 3.30
N TYR A 20 -3.61 -1.85 3.24
CA TYR A 20 -3.51 -2.82 4.32
C TYR A 20 -2.26 -3.67 4.12
N TYR A 21 -1.55 -3.92 5.21
CA TYR A 21 -0.43 -4.85 5.21
C TYR A 21 -0.31 -5.52 6.59
N ASP A 22 0.36 -6.67 6.63
CA ASP A 22 0.66 -7.33 7.89
C ASP A 22 2.06 -6.98 8.36
N THR A 23 2.18 -6.66 9.64
CA THR A 23 3.47 -6.44 10.27
C THR A 23 4.20 -7.77 10.45
N LEU A 24 5.49 -7.69 10.84
CA LEU A 24 6.28 -8.90 11.12
C LEU A 24 5.70 -9.72 12.26
N GLU A 25 4.95 -9.10 13.16
CA GLU A 25 4.27 -9.79 14.26
C GLU A 25 2.96 -10.42 13.84
N GLY A 26 2.58 -10.29 12.57
CA GLY A 26 1.34 -10.84 12.07
C GLY A 26 0.10 -9.99 12.38
N ILE A 27 0.30 -8.75 12.75
CA ILE A 27 -0.80 -7.82 13.05
C ILE A 27 -1.13 -7.02 11.80
N GLY A 28 -2.38 -7.10 11.36
CA GLY A 28 -2.84 -6.34 10.19
C GLY A 28 -3.00 -4.87 10.51
N ASN A 29 -2.69 -4.02 9.54
CA ASN A 29 -2.73 -2.58 9.72
C ASN A 29 -2.99 -1.86 8.40
N HIS A 30 -3.79 -0.80 8.45
CA HIS A 30 -3.92 0.13 7.33
C HIS A 30 -2.90 1.24 7.53
N SER A 31 -2.10 1.51 6.53
CA SER A 31 -1.05 2.51 6.64
C SER A 31 -0.89 3.33 5.37
N LEU A 32 -0.46 4.56 5.58
CA LEU A 32 -0.15 5.47 4.48
C LEU A 32 1.19 5.07 3.87
N VAL A 33 1.23 4.99 2.54
CA VAL A 33 2.46 4.71 1.82
C VAL A 33 3.33 5.97 1.86
N TYR A 34 4.52 5.84 2.41
CA TYR A 34 5.49 6.93 2.49
C TYR A 34 6.28 7.08 1.20
N SER A 35 6.80 5.96 0.68
CA SER A 35 7.51 5.93 -0.59
C SER A 35 7.40 4.52 -1.18
N ILE A 36 7.60 4.43 -2.48
CA ILE A 36 7.51 3.16 -3.19
C ILE A 36 8.38 3.24 -4.44
N ASP A 37 9.16 2.20 -4.69
CA ASP A 37 9.92 2.06 -5.92
C ASP A 37 9.73 0.65 -6.48
N ASP A 38 10.55 0.28 -7.47
CA ASP A 38 10.40 -1.01 -8.13
C ASP A 38 10.82 -2.20 -7.27
N GLU A 39 11.45 -1.94 -6.13
CA GLU A 39 11.99 -2.99 -5.26
C GLU A 39 11.31 -3.07 -3.90
N GLU A 40 10.84 -1.93 -3.36
CA GLU A 40 10.33 -1.89 -1.99
C GLU A 40 9.30 -0.80 -1.79
N ILE A 41 8.49 -0.99 -0.75
CA ILE A 41 7.46 -0.05 -0.33
C ILE A 41 7.68 0.30 1.14
N CYS A 42 7.57 1.59 1.46
CA CYS A 42 7.77 2.11 2.82
C CYS A 42 6.48 2.71 3.32
N PHE A 43 6.17 2.45 4.59
CA PHE A 43 4.97 2.96 5.25
C PHE A 43 5.34 3.95 6.34
N PHE A 44 4.46 4.91 6.58
CA PHE A 44 4.69 5.94 7.61
C PHE A 44 4.85 5.35 9.02
N ASP A 45 4.20 4.26 9.31
CA ASP A 45 4.21 3.65 10.63
C ASP A 45 5.22 2.51 10.78
N SER A 46 6.14 2.37 9.82
CA SER A 46 7.16 1.32 9.87
C SER A 46 8.52 1.91 9.51
N PHE A 47 9.53 1.56 10.30
CA PHE A 47 10.91 1.95 10.01
C PHE A 47 11.56 1.08 8.95
N GLU A 48 11.03 -0.13 8.74
CA GLU A 48 11.63 -1.10 7.83
C GLU A 48 10.87 -1.09 6.50
N PRO A 49 11.57 -0.92 5.37
CA PRO A 49 10.91 -1.09 4.08
C PRO A 49 10.47 -2.54 3.90
N MET A 50 9.37 -2.72 3.19
CA MET A 50 8.89 -4.04 2.81
C MET A 50 9.24 -4.29 1.36
N SER A 51 9.82 -5.46 1.04
CA SER A 51 10.12 -5.78 -0.35
C SER A 51 8.83 -5.90 -1.17
N LYS A 52 8.92 -5.54 -2.44
CA LYS A 52 7.82 -5.70 -3.39
C LYS A 52 7.27 -7.13 -3.37
N ASP A 53 8.17 -8.11 -3.37
CA ASP A 53 7.75 -9.51 -3.41
C ASP A 53 6.98 -9.91 -2.17
N VAL A 54 7.41 -9.47 -0.99
CA VAL A 54 6.71 -9.75 0.26
C VAL A 54 5.33 -9.08 0.26
N PHE A 55 5.25 -7.83 -0.18
CA PHE A 55 3.98 -7.12 -0.25
C PHE A 55 2.99 -7.85 -1.17
N ILE A 56 3.45 -8.24 -2.36
CA ILE A 56 2.60 -8.94 -3.33
C ILE A 56 2.16 -10.30 -2.77
N GLN A 57 3.08 -11.05 -2.14
CA GLN A 57 2.75 -12.34 -1.55
C GLN A 57 1.70 -12.22 -0.46
N GLN A 58 1.79 -11.19 0.39
CA GLN A 58 0.79 -10.95 1.42
C GLN A 58 -0.60 -10.75 0.82
N ARG A 59 -0.67 -9.97 -0.25
CA ARG A 59 -1.95 -9.65 -0.89
C ARG A 59 -2.57 -10.83 -1.62
N GLN A 60 -1.80 -11.87 -1.87
CA GLN A 60 -2.31 -13.09 -2.50
C GLN A 60 -2.87 -14.09 -1.50
N GLN A 61 -2.69 -13.85 -0.20
CA GLN A 61 -3.18 -14.75 0.83
C GLN A 61 -4.70 -14.67 0.93
N GLU A 62 -5.32 -15.82 1.14
CA GLU A 62 -6.77 -15.89 1.31
C GLU A 62 -7.18 -15.12 2.56
N GLY A 63 -8.24 -14.32 2.42
CA GLY A 63 -8.78 -13.55 3.54
C GLY A 63 -8.10 -12.23 3.82
N ILE A 64 -7.00 -11.90 3.12
CA ILE A 64 -6.32 -10.63 3.31
C ILE A 64 -7.14 -9.49 2.72
N CYS A 65 -7.14 -8.35 3.40
CA CYS A 65 -7.79 -7.14 2.89
C CYS A 65 -6.95 -6.56 1.74
N GLN A 66 -7.57 -6.38 0.58
CA GLN A 66 -6.89 -5.84 -0.59
C GLN A 66 -7.33 -4.41 -0.92
N GLN A 67 -8.12 -3.79 -0.05
CA GLN A 67 -8.61 -2.45 -0.29
C GLN A 67 -7.46 -1.44 -0.35
N VAL A 68 -7.53 -0.55 -1.33
CA VAL A 68 -6.62 0.59 -1.47
C VAL A 68 -7.44 1.86 -1.46
N ILE A 69 -7.05 2.82 -0.65
CA ILE A 69 -7.74 4.11 -0.54
C ILE A 69 -6.79 5.16 -1.11
N VAL A 70 -7.23 5.87 -2.13
CA VAL A 70 -6.45 6.92 -2.78
C VAL A 70 -7.12 8.26 -2.51
N ILE A 71 -6.33 9.20 -1.98
CA ILE A 71 -6.78 10.56 -1.68
C ILE A 71 -5.98 11.50 -2.58
N ASP A 72 -6.68 12.23 -3.44
CA ASP A 72 -5.99 13.20 -4.29
C ASP A 72 -6.12 14.62 -3.74
N ASP A 73 -5.44 15.56 -4.38
CA ASP A 73 -5.38 16.95 -3.94
C ASP A 73 -6.66 17.73 -4.21
N ARG A 74 -7.66 17.11 -4.85
CA ARG A 74 -8.96 17.72 -5.11
C ARG A 74 -10.01 17.30 -4.09
N ASN A 75 -9.59 16.71 -2.99
CA ASN A 75 -10.45 16.24 -1.91
C ASN A 75 -11.35 15.06 -2.31
N PHE A 76 -10.97 14.32 -3.32
CA PHE A 76 -11.65 13.07 -3.66
C PHE A 76 -10.98 11.90 -2.95
N VAL A 77 -11.82 10.99 -2.47
CA VAL A 77 -11.36 9.74 -1.87
C VAL A 77 -11.87 8.61 -2.75
N MET A 78 -10.95 7.85 -3.33
CA MET A 78 -11.28 6.71 -4.17
C MET A 78 -10.86 5.42 -3.47
N ARG A 79 -11.74 4.44 -3.47
CA ARG A 79 -11.48 3.14 -2.84
C ARG A 79 -11.49 2.06 -3.89
N TYR A 80 -10.44 1.26 -3.88
CA TYR A 80 -10.27 0.14 -4.80
C TYR A 80 -10.18 -1.15 -4.00
N SER A 81 -10.96 -2.12 -4.35
CA SER A 81 -10.96 -3.41 -3.65
C SER A 81 -10.67 -4.58 -4.60
#